data_0223fafb641d9c0fb8d15dea01b81dd1
#
_entry.id   0223fafb641d9c0fb8d15dea01b81dd1
#
_cell.length_a   1.000
_cell.length_b   1.000
_cell.length_c   1.000
_cell.angle_alpha   90.00
_cell.angle_beta   90.00
_cell.angle_gamma   90.00
#
_symmetry.space_group_name_H-M   'P 1'
#
loop_
_entity.id
_entity.type
_entity.pdbx_description
1 polymer ?
#
loop_
_entity_poly.entity_id
_entity_poly.type
_entity_poly.pdbx_seq_one_letter_code
_entity_poly.pdbx_strand_id
1 'polypeptide(L)'
;MTVGLYVMKRQAERLPSLDGGWRLSAWAAFVRNPLWLLGVALQTGGYGLYLAALRAAPLSVVHTALNGGIVLFVLLAVVGLGERLRASEWLGVACITAGLIALGLSFADGGAPTATARGTLPFSLALIALSVLALVADSAPGRAIGLSIACGLTLGLASVFAKALAGAASLAAAVYSPDLLLTLAANLAGFAFMQAAFQVGRGVVVMPIFSTLSNVVPIAGGILLYGEWRPHTGVSGMLRLLAFLLAIGGAALLAGVGARPPHQAEPARSR
;
A
#
# COMPACT_ATOMS: atom_id res chain seq x y z
N MET A 1 13.30 -0.36 3.16
CA MET A 1 12.04 0.09 2.54
C MET A 1 11.43 1.28 3.28
N THR A 2 11.03 1.16 4.52
CA THR A 2 10.33 2.21 5.30
C THR A 2 11.06 3.55 5.36
N VAL A 3 12.38 3.54 5.60
CA VAL A 3 13.21 4.76 5.57
C VAL A 3 13.20 5.41 4.18
N GLY A 4 13.24 4.62 3.11
CA GLY A 4 13.14 5.12 1.74
C GLY A 4 11.82 5.84 1.49
N LEU A 5 10.69 5.24 1.93
CA LEU A 5 9.37 5.88 1.84
C LEU A 5 9.30 7.19 2.62
N TYR A 6 9.88 7.23 3.83
CA TYR A 6 9.97 8.44 4.62
C TYR A 6 10.76 9.56 3.91
N VAL A 7 11.93 9.23 3.34
CA VAL A 7 12.75 10.21 2.59
C VAL A 7 11.99 10.70 1.35
N MET A 8 11.35 9.79 0.60
CA MET A 8 10.53 10.17 -0.56
C MET A 8 9.37 11.09 -0.15
N LYS A 9 8.64 10.79 0.93
CA LYS A 9 7.57 11.65 1.45
C LYS A 9 8.09 13.05 1.76
N ARG A 10 9.19 13.15 2.51
CA ARG A 10 9.79 14.43 2.89
C ARG A 10 10.21 15.27 1.69
N GLN A 11 10.67 14.64 0.61
CA GLN A 11 11.06 15.35 -0.61
C GLN A 11 9.85 15.66 -1.49
N ALA A 12 8.85 14.79 -1.55
CA ALA A 12 7.64 15.00 -2.35
C ALA A 12 6.91 16.31 -1.96
N GLU A 13 6.91 16.67 -0.68
CA GLU A 13 6.32 17.92 -0.18
C GLU A 13 7.03 19.19 -0.68
N ARG A 14 8.29 19.06 -1.12
CA ARG A 14 9.14 20.18 -1.59
C ARG A 14 9.22 20.28 -3.09
N LEU A 15 8.71 19.27 -3.81
CA LEU A 15 8.79 19.17 -5.26
C LEU A 15 7.51 19.69 -5.92
N PRO A 16 7.56 20.04 -7.24
CA PRO A 16 6.40 20.52 -7.96
C PRO A 16 5.21 19.57 -7.86
N SER A 17 4.01 20.12 -7.70
CA SER A 17 2.80 19.34 -7.58
C SER A 17 2.55 18.48 -8.83
N LEU A 18 2.25 17.20 -8.61
CA LEU A 18 1.77 16.27 -9.62
C LEU A 18 0.27 16.41 -9.88
N ASP A 19 -0.40 17.29 -9.13
CA ASP A 19 -1.85 17.46 -9.08
C ASP A 19 -2.45 18.15 -10.29
N GLY A 20 -1.64 18.91 -11.03
CA GLY A 20 -2.03 19.61 -12.27
C GLY A 20 -1.98 18.75 -13.53
N GLY A 21 -1.89 17.45 -13.42
CA GLY A 21 -1.69 16.49 -14.52
C GLY A 21 -0.29 15.90 -14.55
N TRP A 22 -0.17 14.77 -15.21
CA TRP A 22 1.07 13.98 -15.35
C TRP A 22 2.09 14.68 -16.26
N ARG A 23 2.52 15.88 -15.89
CA ARG A 23 3.48 16.65 -16.69
C ARG A 23 4.86 16.03 -16.56
N LEU A 24 5.48 15.66 -17.68
CA LEU A 24 6.85 15.13 -17.73
C LEU A 24 7.84 16.07 -17.01
N SER A 25 7.61 17.39 -17.06
CA SER A 25 8.44 18.40 -16.40
C SER A 25 8.41 18.28 -14.86
N ALA A 26 7.26 17.92 -14.26
CA ALA A 26 7.16 17.69 -12.83
C ALA A 26 7.94 16.44 -12.44
N TRP A 27 7.80 15.33 -13.17
CA TRP A 27 8.58 14.12 -12.95
C TRP A 27 10.08 14.32 -13.13
N ALA A 28 10.50 15.17 -14.07
CA ALA A 28 11.92 15.51 -14.24
C ALA A 28 12.51 16.18 -12.98
N ALA A 29 11.71 16.96 -12.23
CA ALA A 29 12.15 17.54 -10.96
C ALA A 29 12.41 16.46 -9.89
N PHE A 30 11.57 15.41 -9.84
CA PHE A 30 11.77 14.27 -8.94
C PHE A 30 13.07 13.53 -9.26
N VAL A 31 13.29 13.17 -10.53
CA VAL A 31 14.48 12.44 -10.98
C VAL A 31 15.77 13.25 -10.82
N ARG A 32 15.69 14.58 -10.80
CA ARG A 32 16.83 15.46 -10.56
C ARG A 32 17.13 15.71 -9.07
N ASN A 33 16.22 15.32 -8.16
CA ASN A 33 16.43 15.50 -6.73
C ASN A 33 17.23 14.33 -6.14
N PRO A 34 18.50 14.55 -5.69
CA PRO A 34 19.37 13.46 -5.21
C PRO A 34 18.84 12.81 -3.93
N LEU A 35 18.16 13.56 -3.06
CA LEU A 35 17.59 13.01 -1.84
C LEU A 35 16.37 12.14 -2.14
N TRP A 36 15.55 12.52 -3.13
CA TRP A 36 14.44 11.67 -3.56
C TRP A 36 14.96 10.39 -4.20
N LEU A 37 15.99 10.48 -5.05
CA LEU A 37 16.67 9.32 -5.64
C LEU A 37 17.29 8.40 -4.56
N LEU A 38 17.84 8.98 -3.49
CA LEU A 38 18.28 8.19 -2.33
C LEU A 38 17.13 7.43 -1.70
N GLY A 39 15.96 8.06 -1.57
CA GLY A 39 14.73 7.40 -1.08
C GLY A 39 14.34 6.22 -1.97
N VAL A 40 14.37 6.40 -3.30
CA VAL A 40 14.12 5.32 -4.28
C VAL A 40 15.17 4.22 -4.16
N ALA A 41 16.46 4.56 -4.06
CA ALA A 41 17.54 3.58 -3.92
C ALA A 41 17.39 2.76 -2.62
N LEU A 42 17.04 3.40 -1.50
CA LEU A 42 16.76 2.73 -0.22
C LEU A 42 15.52 1.81 -0.32
N GLN A 43 14.50 2.23 -1.07
CA GLN A 43 13.31 1.42 -1.31
C GLN A 43 13.66 0.18 -2.15
N THR A 44 14.39 0.38 -3.25
CA THR A 44 14.80 -0.71 -4.15
C THR A 44 15.79 -1.66 -3.47
N GLY A 45 16.77 -1.13 -2.74
CA GLY A 45 17.69 -1.95 -1.94
C GLY A 45 16.97 -2.75 -0.86
N GLY A 46 16.00 -2.11 -0.18
CA GLY A 46 15.12 -2.80 0.77
C GLY A 46 14.29 -3.90 0.14
N TYR A 47 13.85 -3.72 -1.11
CA TYR A 47 13.17 -4.78 -1.86
C TYR A 47 14.11 -5.95 -2.20
N GLY A 48 15.37 -5.67 -2.54
CA GLY A 48 16.39 -6.70 -2.70
C GLY A 48 16.61 -7.53 -1.43
N LEU A 49 16.69 -6.87 -0.26
CA LEU A 49 16.78 -7.54 1.04
C LEU A 49 15.52 -8.37 1.35
N TYR A 50 14.34 -7.87 0.97
CA TYR A 50 13.10 -8.63 1.08
C TYR A 50 13.15 -9.92 0.25
N LEU A 51 13.60 -9.85 -1.01
CA LEU A 51 13.75 -11.05 -1.85
C LEU A 51 14.77 -12.04 -1.27
N ALA A 52 15.85 -11.55 -0.67
CA ALA A 52 16.82 -12.40 0.02
C ALA A 52 16.22 -13.05 1.27
N ALA A 53 15.43 -12.31 2.04
CA ALA A 53 14.74 -12.84 3.23
C ALA A 53 13.72 -13.93 2.87
N LEU A 54 13.03 -13.83 1.72
CA LEU A 54 12.12 -14.86 1.23
C LEU A 54 12.81 -16.19 0.89
N ARG A 55 14.13 -16.17 0.64
CA ARG A 55 14.91 -17.40 0.45
C ARG A 55 15.29 -18.06 1.77
N ALA A 56 15.37 -17.27 2.84
CA ALA A 56 15.86 -17.71 4.15
C ALA A 56 14.74 -18.00 5.16
N ALA A 57 13.54 -17.46 4.96
CA ALA A 57 12.43 -17.54 5.91
C ALA A 57 11.07 -17.74 5.23
N PRO A 58 10.08 -18.33 5.92
CA PRO A 58 8.71 -18.48 5.42
C PRO A 58 8.10 -17.14 5.05
N LEU A 59 7.29 -17.14 4.00
CA LEU A 59 6.62 -15.94 3.45
C LEU A 59 5.84 -15.17 4.53
N SER A 60 5.11 -15.87 5.38
CA SER A 60 4.34 -15.32 6.49
C SER A 60 5.19 -14.52 7.48
N VAL A 61 6.37 -15.05 7.86
CA VAL A 61 7.30 -14.38 8.77
C VAL A 61 7.84 -13.10 8.15
N VAL A 62 8.25 -13.17 6.88
CA VAL A 62 8.80 -12.02 6.16
C VAL A 62 7.73 -10.93 5.99
N HIS A 63 6.51 -11.29 5.60
CA HIS A 63 5.40 -10.32 5.49
C HIS A 63 4.99 -9.73 6.84
N THR A 64 4.95 -10.53 7.90
CA THR A 64 4.69 -10.03 9.26
C THR A 64 5.73 -8.98 9.66
N ALA A 65 7.02 -9.25 9.40
CA ALA A 65 8.09 -8.29 9.68
C ALA A 65 7.96 -7.01 8.85
N LEU A 66 7.57 -7.11 7.56
CA LEU A 66 7.33 -5.94 6.70
C LEU A 66 6.17 -5.08 7.20
N ASN A 67 5.10 -5.70 7.70
CA ASN A 67 3.95 -4.96 8.25
C ASN A 67 4.33 -4.14 9.49
N GLY A 68 5.34 -4.56 10.26
CA GLY A 68 5.96 -3.76 11.33
C GLY A 68 6.57 -2.45 10.81
N GLY A 69 6.92 -2.37 9.52
CA GLY A 69 7.39 -1.15 8.86
C GLY A 69 6.37 -0.01 8.86
N ILE A 70 5.08 -0.30 8.96
CA ILE A 70 4.03 0.73 9.09
C ILE A 70 4.23 1.52 10.37
N VAL A 71 4.43 0.84 11.50
CA VAL A 71 4.67 1.48 12.80
C VAL A 71 5.94 2.34 12.74
N LEU A 72 7.02 1.78 12.18
CA LEU A 72 8.27 2.53 12.01
C LEU A 72 8.07 3.79 11.14
N PHE A 73 7.31 3.70 10.04
CA PHE A 73 7.01 4.86 9.20
C PHE A 73 6.24 5.93 9.97
N VAL A 74 5.20 5.52 10.70
CA VAL A 74 4.39 6.43 11.52
C VAL A 74 5.26 7.14 12.56
N LEU A 75 6.14 6.41 13.25
CA LEU A 75 7.08 7.02 14.20
C LEU A 75 8.02 8.02 13.52
N LEU A 76 8.57 7.68 12.36
CA LEU A 76 9.42 8.59 11.58
C LEU A 76 8.65 9.82 11.09
N ALA A 77 7.37 9.67 10.73
CA ALA A 77 6.53 10.80 10.32
C ALA A 77 6.23 11.73 11.51
N VAL A 78 5.93 11.18 12.67
CA VAL A 78 5.72 11.98 13.89
C VAL A 78 6.97 12.75 14.29
N VAL A 79 8.12 12.05 14.37
CA VAL A 79 9.37 12.66 14.87
C VAL A 79 10.02 13.54 13.81
N GLY A 80 10.06 13.09 12.55
CA GLY A 80 10.86 13.72 11.51
C GLY A 80 10.09 14.67 10.60
N LEU A 81 8.77 14.50 10.42
CA LEU A 81 7.90 15.42 9.68
C LEU A 81 7.10 16.33 10.62
N GLY A 82 7.16 16.09 11.94
CA GLY A 82 6.40 16.87 12.93
C GLY A 82 4.89 16.58 12.87
N GLU A 83 4.48 15.46 12.28
CA GLU A 83 3.08 15.08 12.20
C GLU A 83 2.56 14.71 13.60
N ARG A 84 1.42 15.25 13.99
CA ARG A 84 0.78 14.95 15.27
C ARG A 84 -0.37 13.98 15.05
N LEU A 85 -0.34 12.87 15.76
CA LEU A 85 -1.43 11.89 15.76
C LEU A 85 -2.39 12.15 16.93
N ARG A 86 -3.67 12.06 16.61
CA ARG A 86 -4.73 11.98 17.61
C ARG A 86 -4.84 10.57 18.15
N ALA A 87 -5.48 10.40 19.31
CA ALA A 87 -5.69 9.07 19.90
C ALA A 87 -6.43 8.10 18.94
N SER A 88 -7.39 8.62 18.16
CA SER A 88 -8.12 7.85 17.14
C SER A 88 -7.21 7.40 15.97
N GLU A 89 -6.22 8.21 15.58
CA GLU A 89 -5.26 7.84 14.54
C GLU A 89 -4.30 6.75 15.05
N TRP A 90 -3.85 6.85 16.30
CA TRP A 90 -3.07 5.78 16.95
C TRP A 90 -3.84 4.47 17.01
N LEU A 91 -5.13 4.54 17.35
CA LEU A 91 -6.00 3.35 17.35
C LEU A 91 -6.11 2.76 15.95
N GLY A 92 -6.30 3.58 14.91
CA GLY A 92 -6.35 3.15 13.52
C GLY A 92 -5.06 2.43 13.09
N VAL A 93 -3.89 3.02 13.40
CA VAL A 93 -2.58 2.41 13.10
C VAL A 93 -2.42 1.08 13.85
N ALA A 94 -2.80 1.03 15.13
CA ALA A 94 -2.72 -0.19 15.93
C ALA A 94 -3.63 -1.30 15.37
N CYS A 95 -4.87 -0.98 14.99
CA CYS A 95 -5.80 -1.92 14.37
C CYS A 95 -5.27 -2.46 13.03
N ILE A 96 -4.77 -1.60 12.15
CA ILE A 96 -4.17 -2.02 10.87
C ILE A 96 -2.98 -2.94 11.13
N THR A 97 -2.07 -2.54 12.01
CA THR A 97 -0.85 -3.32 12.28
C THR A 97 -1.20 -4.68 12.86
N ALA A 98 -2.08 -4.73 13.86
CA ALA A 98 -2.55 -5.99 14.44
C ALA A 98 -3.28 -6.86 13.42
N GLY A 99 -4.15 -6.26 12.59
CA GLY A 99 -4.87 -6.95 11.51
C GLY A 99 -3.92 -7.55 10.48
N LEU A 100 -2.94 -6.78 9.98
CA LEU A 100 -1.99 -7.27 8.99
C LEU A 100 -1.04 -8.35 9.55
N ILE A 101 -0.62 -8.25 10.82
CA ILE A 101 0.16 -9.29 11.50
C ILE A 101 -0.67 -10.57 11.64
N ALA A 102 -1.90 -10.47 12.17
CA ALA A 102 -2.78 -11.62 12.34
C ALA A 102 -3.11 -12.28 10.97
N LEU A 103 -3.29 -11.47 9.94
CA LEU A 103 -3.51 -11.94 8.58
C LEU A 103 -2.30 -12.73 8.05
N GLY A 104 -1.09 -12.17 8.17
CA GLY A 104 0.16 -12.84 7.79
C GLY A 104 0.36 -14.18 8.50
N LEU A 105 0.12 -14.21 9.81
CA LEU A 105 0.21 -15.45 10.60
C LEU A 105 -0.84 -16.48 10.18
N SER A 106 -2.05 -16.06 9.80
CA SER A 106 -3.14 -16.96 9.38
C SER A 106 -2.88 -17.68 8.05
N PHE A 107 -1.91 -17.23 7.24
CA PHE A 107 -1.54 -17.83 5.96
C PHE A 107 -0.23 -18.66 6.04
N ALA A 108 0.37 -18.79 7.22
CA ALA A 108 1.62 -19.52 7.40
C ALA A 108 1.57 -20.98 6.92
N ASP A 109 0.40 -21.62 6.99
CA ASP A 109 0.18 -23.04 6.63
C ASP A 109 -0.31 -23.25 5.20
N GLY A 110 -0.34 -22.21 4.37
CA GLY A 110 -0.83 -22.26 2.99
C GLY A 110 0.17 -22.91 2.05
N GLY A 111 -0.13 -24.14 1.56
CA GLY A 111 0.62 -24.75 0.47
C GLY A 111 0.56 -23.92 -0.81
N ALA A 112 1.56 -24.12 -1.70
CA ALA A 112 1.63 -23.42 -2.98
C ALA A 112 0.35 -23.66 -3.80
N PRO A 113 -0.30 -22.60 -4.30
CA PRO A 113 -1.50 -22.75 -5.12
C PRO A 113 -1.14 -23.32 -6.48
N THR A 114 -1.89 -24.33 -6.92
CA THR A 114 -1.73 -25.00 -8.21
C THR A 114 -2.77 -24.59 -9.24
N ALA A 115 -3.66 -23.66 -8.91
CA ALA A 115 -4.75 -23.27 -9.78
C ALA A 115 -4.36 -22.14 -10.74
N THR A 116 -4.75 -22.28 -12.01
CA THR A 116 -4.73 -21.17 -12.98
C THR A 116 -5.75 -20.11 -12.60
N ALA A 117 -5.36 -18.85 -12.69
CA ALA A 117 -6.23 -17.72 -12.37
C ALA A 117 -7.49 -17.72 -13.26
N ARG A 118 -8.66 -17.70 -12.63
CA ARG A 118 -9.96 -17.58 -13.31
C ARG A 118 -10.60 -16.24 -12.92
N GLY A 119 -11.11 -15.52 -13.91
CA GLY A 119 -11.80 -14.25 -13.64
C GLY A 119 -10.87 -13.06 -13.35
N THR A 120 -9.63 -13.10 -13.80
CA THR A 120 -8.65 -12.01 -13.61
C THR A 120 -9.14 -10.71 -14.25
N LEU A 121 -9.80 -10.78 -15.42
CA LEU A 121 -10.30 -9.60 -16.11
C LEU A 121 -11.41 -8.86 -15.30
N PRO A 122 -12.52 -9.49 -14.90
CA PRO A 122 -13.54 -8.80 -14.10
C PRO A 122 -13.01 -8.31 -12.75
N PHE A 123 -12.11 -9.05 -12.10
CA PHE A 123 -11.46 -8.62 -10.87
C PHE A 123 -10.63 -7.35 -11.09
N SER A 124 -9.81 -7.33 -12.15
CA SER A 124 -8.98 -6.17 -12.50
C SER A 124 -9.85 -4.95 -12.86
N LEU A 125 -10.90 -5.14 -13.65
CA LEU A 125 -11.82 -4.07 -14.01
C LEU A 125 -12.53 -3.48 -12.79
N ALA A 126 -12.95 -4.34 -11.83
CA ALA A 126 -13.54 -3.89 -10.58
C ALA A 126 -12.57 -3.03 -9.76
N LEU A 127 -11.31 -3.44 -9.64
CA LEU A 127 -10.29 -2.67 -8.90
C LEU A 127 -9.94 -1.36 -9.61
N ILE A 128 -9.87 -1.34 -10.94
CA ILE A 128 -9.66 -0.14 -11.73
C ILE A 128 -10.85 0.81 -11.55
N ALA A 129 -12.08 0.31 -11.66
CA ALA A 129 -13.29 1.11 -11.44
C ALA A 129 -13.34 1.71 -10.03
N LEU A 130 -13.00 0.93 -9.00
CA LEU A 130 -12.89 1.42 -7.62
C LEU A 130 -11.79 2.47 -7.46
N SER A 131 -10.66 2.31 -8.14
CA SER A 131 -9.58 3.30 -8.14
C SER A 131 -10.02 4.61 -8.79
N VAL A 132 -10.69 4.54 -9.94
CA VAL A 132 -11.27 5.72 -10.61
C VAL A 132 -12.33 6.38 -9.73
N LEU A 133 -13.23 5.60 -9.15
CA LEU A 133 -14.25 6.12 -8.24
C LEU A 133 -13.63 6.84 -7.05
N ALA A 134 -12.58 6.27 -6.43
CA ALA A 134 -11.86 6.89 -5.33
C ALA A 134 -11.20 8.22 -5.74
N LEU A 135 -10.74 8.34 -6.98
CA LEU A 135 -10.14 9.57 -7.50
C LEU A 135 -11.17 10.65 -7.86
N VAL A 136 -12.36 10.24 -8.33
CA VAL A 136 -13.43 11.16 -8.78
C VAL A 136 -14.31 11.61 -7.62
N ALA A 137 -14.59 10.72 -6.65
CA ALA A 137 -15.42 11.02 -5.48
C ALA A 137 -14.77 12.04 -4.50
N ASP A 138 -13.54 12.46 -4.79
CA ASP A 138 -12.70 13.14 -3.84
C ASP A 138 -12.78 14.66 -4.01
N SER A 139 -13.43 15.32 -3.05
CA SER A 139 -13.34 16.77 -2.85
C SER A 139 -12.00 17.14 -2.20
N ALA A 140 -11.54 18.36 -2.35
CA ALA A 140 -10.20 18.82 -1.95
C ALA A 140 -9.65 18.31 -0.60
N PRO A 141 -10.41 18.19 0.50
CA PRO A 141 -9.87 17.61 1.74
C PRO A 141 -9.69 16.08 1.73
N GLY A 142 -10.37 15.37 0.85
CA GLY A 142 -10.31 13.92 0.71
C GLY A 142 -9.23 13.40 -0.24
N ARG A 143 -8.67 14.26 -1.09
CA ARG A 143 -7.79 13.88 -2.21
C ARG A 143 -6.62 12.98 -1.84
N ALA A 144 -6.03 13.18 -0.66
CA ALA A 144 -4.99 12.29 -0.15
C ALA A 144 -5.48 10.86 0.09
N ILE A 145 -6.72 10.72 0.56
CA ILE A 145 -7.36 9.44 0.85
C ILE A 145 -7.66 8.71 -0.45
N GLY A 146 -8.29 9.39 -1.43
CA GLY A 146 -8.61 8.82 -2.74
C GLY A 146 -7.35 8.35 -3.48
N LEU A 147 -6.29 9.18 -3.49
CA LEU A 147 -4.99 8.80 -4.04
C LEU A 147 -4.36 7.61 -3.30
N SER A 148 -4.50 7.54 -1.98
CA SER A 148 -4.00 6.42 -1.19
C SER A 148 -4.76 5.12 -1.47
N ILE A 149 -6.09 5.21 -1.65
CA ILE A 149 -6.93 4.09 -2.03
C ILE A 149 -6.54 3.60 -3.44
N ALA A 150 -6.48 4.51 -4.42
CA ALA A 150 -6.07 4.18 -5.79
C ALA A 150 -4.67 3.55 -5.83
N CYS A 151 -3.72 4.09 -5.06
CA CYS A 151 -2.39 3.52 -4.89
C CYS A 151 -2.44 2.08 -4.37
N GLY A 152 -3.14 1.85 -3.27
CA GLY A 152 -3.21 0.53 -2.64
C GLY A 152 -3.89 -0.52 -3.51
N LEU A 153 -5.00 -0.16 -4.17
CA LEU A 153 -5.70 -1.03 -5.12
C LEU A 153 -4.81 -1.39 -6.32
N THR A 154 -4.10 -0.40 -6.87
CA THR A 154 -3.24 -0.59 -8.05
C THR A 154 -2.00 -1.42 -7.72
N LEU A 155 -1.32 -1.16 -6.59
CA LEU A 155 -0.19 -1.97 -6.12
C LEU A 155 -0.62 -3.39 -5.73
N GLY A 156 -1.81 -3.53 -5.14
CA GLY A 156 -2.38 -4.85 -4.88
C GLY A 156 -2.67 -5.63 -6.16
N LEU A 157 -3.21 -4.97 -7.19
CA LEU A 157 -3.42 -5.56 -8.51
C LEU A 157 -2.09 -5.96 -9.17
N ALA A 158 -1.04 -5.13 -9.04
CA ALA A 158 0.30 -5.47 -9.49
C ALA A 158 0.81 -6.79 -8.86
N SER A 159 0.52 -7.01 -7.58
CA SER A 159 0.89 -8.24 -6.87
C SER A 159 0.12 -9.46 -7.38
N VAL A 160 -1.14 -9.29 -7.80
CA VAL A 160 -1.94 -10.37 -8.43
C VAL A 160 -1.33 -10.78 -9.77
N PHE A 161 -0.97 -9.80 -10.63
CA PHE A 161 -0.29 -10.10 -11.90
C PHE A 161 1.11 -10.67 -11.69
N ALA A 162 1.87 -10.18 -10.70
CA ALA A 162 3.17 -10.73 -10.35
C ALA A 162 3.08 -12.21 -9.93
N LYS A 163 1.97 -12.62 -9.28
CA LYS A 163 1.72 -14.02 -8.94
C LYS A 163 1.44 -14.86 -10.17
N ALA A 164 0.64 -14.35 -11.11
CA ALA A 164 0.42 -15.02 -12.41
C ALA A 164 1.75 -15.20 -13.17
N LEU A 165 2.58 -14.14 -13.17
CA LEU A 165 3.90 -14.15 -13.79
C LEU A 165 4.86 -15.16 -13.14
N ALA A 166 4.83 -15.30 -11.81
CA ALA A 166 5.64 -16.27 -11.06
C ALA A 166 5.26 -17.72 -11.37
N GLY A 167 4.03 -17.98 -11.85
CA GLY A 167 3.55 -19.27 -12.32
C GLY A 167 3.98 -19.62 -13.75
N ALA A 168 4.71 -18.75 -14.45
CA ALA A 168 5.16 -19.01 -15.82
C ALA A 168 6.14 -20.18 -15.88
N ALA A 169 6.00 -21.02 -16.90
CA ALA A 169 6.78 -22.27 -17.05
C ALA A 169 8.28 -22.02 -17.27
N SER A 170 8.68 -20.84 -17.74
CA SER A 170 10.06 -20.47 -17.96
C SER A 170 10.25 -18.95 -17.87
N LEU A 171 11.51 -18.51 -17.71
CA LEU A 171 11.84 -17.08 -17.72
C LEU A 171 11.43 -16.43 -19.06
N ALA A 172 11.64 -17.11 -20.18
CA ALA A 172 11.22 -16.61 -21.49
C ALA A 172 9.69 -16.44 -21.56
N ALA A 173 8.92 -17.43 -21.09
CA ALA A 173 7.47 -17.34 -21.02
C ALA A 173 7.02 -16.15 -20.13
N ALA A 174 7.71 -15.92 -19.02
CA ALA A 174 7.44 -14.77 -18.14
C ALA A 174 7.71 -13.44 -18.85
N VAL A 175 8.82 -13.29 -19.56
CA VAL A 175 9.21 -12.04 -20.25
C VAL A 175 8.23 -11.69 -21.38
N TYR A 176 7.72 -12.69 -22.09
CA TYR A 176 6.74 -12.47 -23.17
C TYR A 176 5.28 -12.52 -22.69
N SER A 177 5.04 -12.70 -21.38
CA SER A 177 3.69 -12.68 -20.84
C SER A 177 3.12 -11.28 -20.78
N PRO A 178 1.84 -11.06 -21.13
CA PRO A 178 1.14 -9.81 -20.89
C PRO A 178 1.10 -9.45 -19.40
N ASP A 179 1.19 -10.44 -18.50
CA ASP A 179 1.22 -10.20 -17.05
C ASP A 179 2.45 -9.40 -16.62
N LEU A 180 3.58 -9.49 -17.33
CA LEU A 180 4.74 -8.64 -17.05
C LEU A 180 4.42 -7.17 -17.31
N LEU A 181 3.84 -6.85 -18.47
CA LEU A 181 3.45 -5.47 -18.80
C LEU A 181 2.40 -4.93 -17.85
N LEU A 182 1.40 -5.75 -17.50
CA LEU A 182 0.36 -5.38 -16.53
C LEU A 182 0.95 -5.15 -15.14
N THR A 183 1.88 -6.01 -14.70
CA THR A 183 2.60 -5.84 -13.44
C THR A 183 3.39 -4.53 -13.42
N LEU A 184 4.14 -4.25 -14.48
CA LEU A 184 4.93 -3.02 -14.58
C LEU A 184 4.03 -1.78 -14.63
N ALA A 185 2.99 -1.80 -15.46
CA ALA A 185 2.05 -0.68 -15.59
C ALA A 185 1.34 -0.39 -14.27
N ALA A 186 0.86 -1.43 -13.57
CA ALA A 186 0.20 -1.28 -12.28
C ALA A 186 1.17 -0.78 -11.19
N ASN A 187 2.43 -1.25 -11.16
CA ASN A 187 3.45 -0.73 -10.23
C ASN A 187 3.78 0.74 -10.52
N LEU A 188 3.95 1.13 -11.78
CA LEU A 188 4.23 2.52 -12.16
C LEU A 188 3.06 3.44 -11.80
N ALA A 189 1.82 3.04 -12.11
CA ALA A 189 0.63 3.80 -11.74
C ALA A 189 0.48 3.91 -10.22
N GLY A 190 0.62 2.81 -9.49
CA GLY A 190 0.56 2.80 -8.03
C GLY A 190 1.65 3.66 -7.39
N PHE A 191 2.88 3.59 -7.91
CA PHE A 191 3.97 4.45 -7.47
C PHE A 191 3.67 5.94 -7.69
N ALA A 192 3.08 6.29 -8.82
CA ALA A 192 2.72 7.67 -9.12
C ALA A 192 1.59 8.18 -8.21
N PHE A 193 0.55 7.36 -7.96
CA PHE A 193 -0.48 7.69 -6.97
C PHE A 193 0.10 7.86 -5.58
N MET A 194 1.07 7.03 -5.20
CA MET A 194 1.77 7.15 -3.92
C MET A 194 2.49 8.50 -3.79
N GLN A 195 3.23 8.90 -4.84
CA GLN A 195 3.95 10.18 -4.83
C GLN A 195 2.97 11.37 -4.75
N ALA A 196 1.87 11.33 -5.52
CA ALA A 196 0.83 12.35 -5.46
C ALA A 196 0.15 12.39 -4.09
N ALA A 197 -0.18 11.24 -3.50
CA ALA A 197 -0.75 11.15 -2.17
C ALA A 197 0.19 11.74 -1.10
N PHE A 198 1.49 11.49 -1.19
CA PHE A 198 2.48 12.04 -0.27
C PHE A 198 2.62 13.56 -0.37
N GLN A 199 2.35 14.16 -1.53
CA GLN A 199 2.37 15.62 -1.68
C GLN A 199 1.20 16.31 -1.00
N VAL A 200 0.01 15.72 -1.08
CA VAL A 200 -1.23 16.36 -0.60
C VAL A 200 -1.71 15.86 0.76
N GLY A 201 -1.15 14.74 1.27
CA GLY A 201 -1.60 14.08 2.47
C GLY A 201 -0.52 13.87 3.53
N ARG A 202 -0.97 13.72 4.78
CA ARG A 202 -0.12 13.36 5.91
C ARG A 202 0.35 11.91 5.77
N GLY A 203 1.64 11.66 5.96
CA GLY A 203 2.23 10.33 5.85
C GLY A 203 1.59 9.30 6.76
N VAL A 204 1.21 9.71 7.99
CA VAL A 204 0.52 8.87 8.98
C VAL A 204 -0.87 8.40 8.54
N VAL A 205 -1.49 9.06 7.54
CA VAL A 205 -2.78 8.66 6.96
C VAL A 205 -2.54 7.90 5.65
N VAL A 206 -1.72 8.46 4.76
CA VAL A 206 -1.47 7.94 3.42
C VAL A 206 -0.88 6.53 3.47
N MET A 207 0.20 6.34 4.23
CA MET A 207 0.91 5.08 4.23
C MET A 207 0.09 3.90 4.77
N PRO A 208 -0.60 3.98 5.92
CA PRO A 208 -1.40 2.87 6.40
C PRO A 208 -2.56 2.51 5.46
N ILE A 209 -3.22 3.48 4.82
CA ILE A 209 -4.33 3.23 3.89
C ILE A 209 -3.85 2.43 2.69
N PHE A 210 -2.83 2.92 1.97
CA PHE A 210 -2.36 2.19 0.80
C PHE A 210 -1.70 0.85 1.15
N SER A 211 -0.99 0.76 2.27
CA SER A 211 -0.40 -0.51 2.73
C SER A 211 -1.48 -1.56 3.04
N THR A 212 -2.57 -1.15 3.70
CA THR A 212 -3.68 -2.07 3.97
C THR A 212 -4.25 -2.64 2.67
N LEU A 213 -4.58 -1.77 1.70
CA LEU A 213 -5.19 -2.20 0.45
C LEU A 213 -4.22 -3.01 -0.42
N SER A 214 -2.94 -2.63 -0.47
CA SER A 214 -1.92 -3.40 -1.19
C SER A 214 -1.65 -4.79 -0.60
N ASN A 215 -2.07 -5.06 0.63
CA ASN A 215 -2.03 -6.40 1.24
C ASN A 215 -3.39 -7.12 1.11
N VAL A 216 -4.51 -6.43 1.30
CA VAL A 216 -5.86 -7.03 1.23
C VAL A 216 -6.20 -7.49 -0.18
N VAL A 217 -5.87 -6.70 -1.21
CA VAL A 217 -6.16 -7.03 -2.62
C VAL A 217 -5.52 -8.33 -3.09
N PRO A 218 -4.20 -8.59 -2.89
CA PRO A 218 -3.60 -9.86 -3.27
C PRO A 218 -4.20 -11.06 -2.53
N ILE A 219 -4.59 -10.88 -1.28
CA ILE A 219 -5.23 -11.93 -0.48
C ILE A 219 -6.62 -12.23 -1.04
N ALA A 220 -7.43 -11.21 -1.31
CA ALA A 220 -8.71 -11.38 -1.97
C ALA A 220 -8.56 -12.03 -3.36
N GLY A 221 -7.56 -11.60 -4.13
CA GLY A 221 -7.20 -12.22 -5.41
C GLY A 221 -6.81 -13.69 -5.26
N GLY A 222 -6.01 -14.03 -4.25
CA GLY A 222 -5.64 -15.40 -3.91
C GLY A 222 -6.85 -16.29 -3.67
N ILE A 223 -7.81 -15.78 -2.88
CA ILE A 223 -9.05 -16.49 -2.57
C ILE A 223 -9.94 -16.62 -3.81
N LEU A 224 -10.20 -15.52 -4.51
CA LEU A 224 -11.21 -15.46 -5.57
C LEU A 224 -10.72 -16.02 -6.90
N LEU A 225 -9.46 -15.76 -7.25
CA LEU A 225 -8.90 -16.12 -8.56
C LEU A 225 -8.15 -17.43 -8.55
N TYR A 226 -7.42 -17.70 -7.45
CA TYR A 226 -6.54 -18.86 -7.33
C TYR A 226 -7.12 -19.97 -6.47
N GLY A 227 -8.32 -19.77 -5.90
CA GLY A 227 -8.99 -20.79 -5.09
C GLY A 227 -8.23 -21.15 -3.82
N GLU A 228 -7.45 -20.20 -3.26
CA GLU A 228 -6.66 -20.42 -2.04
C GLU A 228 -7.54 -20.52 -0.78
N TRP A 229 -8.85 -20.44 -0.95
CA TRP A 229 -9.81 -20.68 0.11
C TRP A 229 -9.80 -22.18 0.43
N ARG A 230 -9.05 -22.56 1.44
CA ARG A 230 -9.32 -23.80 2.15
C ARG A 230 -10.27 -23.47 3.30
N PRO A 231 -11.43 -24.14 3.40
CA PRO A 231 -12.30 -23.99 4.55
C PRO A 231 -11.54 -24.54 5.78
N HIS A 232 -10.81 -23.65 6.45
CA HIS A 232 -10.29 -23.93 7.77
C HIS A 232 -11.47 -23.76 8.71
N THR A 233 -12.10 -24.86 9.08
CA THR A 233 -13.11 -24.92 10.13
C THR A 233 -12.44 -24.59 11.46
N GLY A 234 -12.96 -23.62 12.20
CA GLY A 234 -12.50 -23.31 13.52
C GLY A 234 -11.78 -21.95 13.67
N VAL A 235 -10.84 -21.91 14.61
CA VAL A 235 -10.16 -20.68 15.08
C VAL A 235 -9.43 -19.90 13.97
N SER A 236 -8.85 -20.60 13.00
CA SER A 236 -8.09 -19.96 11.90
C SER A 236 -8.96 -19.15 10.93
N GLY A 237 -10.16 -19.61 10.61
CA GLY A 237 -11.11 -18.86 9.79
C GLY A 237 -11.63 -17.60 10.48
N MET A 238 -11.91 -17.73 11.77
CA MET A 238 -12.34 -16.62 12.61
C MET A 238 -11.23 -15.57 12.78
N LEU A 239 -9.99 -16.03 12.96
CA LEU A 239 -8.83 -15.16 13.04
C LEU A 239 -8.62 -14.36 11.74
N ARG A 240 -8.79 -14.98 10.57
CA ARG A 240 -8.72 -14.30 9.27
C ARG A 240 -9.78 -13.22 9.14
N LEU A 241 -11.03 -13.55 9.48
CA LEU A 241 -12.12 -12.57 9.42
C LEU A 241 -11.84 -11.38 10.35
N LEU A 242 -11.45 -11.63 11.59
CA LEU A 242 -11.06 -10.59 12.54
C LEU A 242 -9.89 -9.75 12.02
N ALA A 243 -8.89 -10.39 11.44
CA ALA A 243 -7.74 -9.70 10.86
C ALA A 243 -8.13 -8.77 9.72
N PHE A 244 -9.01 -9.21 8.82
CA PHE A 244 -9.57 -8.35 7.76
C PHE A 244 -10.37 -7.19 8.33
N LEU A 245 -11.26 -7.46 9.29
CA LEU A 245 -12.08 -6.42 9.91
C LEU A 245 -11.22 -5.38 10.63
N LEU A 246 -10.17 -5.80 11.33
CA LEU A 246 -9.22 -4.88 11.98
C LEU A 246 -8.46 -4.04 10.96
N ALA A 247 -7.94 -4.65 9.89
CA ALA A 247 -7.17 -3.94 8.88
C ALA A 247 -8.04 -2.92 8.13
N ILE A 248 -9.20 -3.32 7.64
CA ILE A 248 -10.13 -2.46 6.90
C ILE A 248 -10.75 -1.42 7.82
N GLY A 249 -11.20 -1.80 9.01
CA GLY A 249 -11.77 -0.89 10.01
C GLY A 249 -10.78 0.18 10.47
N GLY A 250 -9.52 -0.21 10.70
CA GLY A 250 -8.44 0.72 11.02
C GLY A 250 -8.14 1.69 9.87
N ALA A 251 -8.13 1.21 8.62
CA ALA A 251 -7.97 2.07 7.45
C ALA A 251 -9.14 3.05 7.28
N ALA A 252 -10.38 2.59 7.48
CA ALA A 252 -11.58 3.43 7.44
C ALA A 252 -11.56 4.50 8.56
N LEU A 253 -11.11 4.14 9.76
CA LEU A 253 -10.94 5.08 10.87
C LEU A 253 -9.94 6.18 10.51
N LEU A 254 -8.78 5.83 9.94
CA LEU A 254 -7.79 6.81 9.50
C LEU A 254 -8.33 7.68 8.36
N ALA A 255 -9.05 7.12 7.40
CA ALA A 255 -9.67 7.87 6.32
C ALA A 255 -10.70 8.87 6.85
N GLY A 256 -11.57 8.45 7.78
CA GLY A 256 -12.58 9.32 8.38
C GLY A 256 -11.99 10.46 9.21
N VAL A 257 -10.85 10.24 9.87
CA VAL A 257 -10.15 11.29 10.63
C VAL A 257 -9.35 12.20 9.70
N GLY A 258 -8.72 11.64 8.65
CA GLY A 258 -7.93 12.40 7.67
C GLY A 258 -8.76 13.34 6.79
N ALA A 259 -10.04 13.02 6.58
CA ALA A 259 -10.99 13.87 5.84
C ALA A 259 -11.44 15.11 6.62
N ARG A 260 -11.23 15.17 7.93
CA ARG A 260 -11.60 16.35 8.72
C ARG A 260 -10.57 17.47 8.48
N PRO A 261 -10.99 18.70 8.13
CA PRO A 261 -10.07 19.83 7.98
C PRO A 261 -9.28 20.03 9.27
N PRO A 262 -8.00 20.43 9.18
CA PRO A 262 -7.24 20.78 10.37
C PRO A 262 -8.03 21.85 11.12
N HIS A 263 -8.36 21.59 12.38
CA HIS A 263 -8.99 22.58 13.26
C HIS A 263 -8.13 23.84 13.16
N GLN A 264 -8.75 24.94 12.69
CA GLN A 264 -8.11 26.24 12.70
C GLN A 264 -7.49 26.42 14.08
N ALA A 265 -6.18 26.58 14.11
CA ALA A 265 -5.47 26.87 15.33
C ALA A 265 -6.17 28.10 15.94
N GLU A 266 -6.76 27.92 17.11
CA GLU A 266 -7.37 28.98 17.88
C GLU A 266 -6.33 30.09 17.97
N PRO A 267 -6.63 31.35 17.54
CA PRO A 267 -5.65 32.40 17.59
C PRO A 267 -5.20 32.55 19.05
N ALA A 268 -3.88 32.46 19.23
CA ALA A 268 -3.26 32.65 20.54
C ALA A 268 -3.87 33.89 21.17
N ARG A 269 -4.67 33.75 22.24
CA ARG A 269 -5.16 34.84 23.05
C ARG A 269 -3.94 35.57 23.57
N SER A 270 -3.68 36.74 23.01
CA SER A 270 -2.74 37.72 23.55
C SER A 270 -3.14 38.03 24.98
N ARG A 271 -2.29 37.65 25.89
CA ARG A 271 -2.24 38.27 27.24
C ARG A 271 -1.03 39.18 27.33
#